data_6c49b31c197a8b0669c991889afc260d
#
_entry.id   6c49b31c197a8b0669c991889afc260d
#
_cell.length_a   1.000
_cell.length_b   1.000
_cell.length_c   1.000
_cell.angle_alpha   90.00
_cell.angle_beta   90.00
_cell.angle_gamma   90.00
#
_symmetry.space_group_name_H-M   'P 1'
#
loop_
_entity.id
_entity.type
_entity.pdbx_description
1 polymer ?
#
loop_
_entity_poly.entity_id
_entity_poly.type
_entity_poly.pdbx_seq_one_letter_code
_entity_poly.pdbx_strand_id
1 'polypeptide(L)'
;MRKKFFFFALCLAQSLLFPLHVSSIRPSQFCYPPADLKELKILSWNIYMLPHLDFKNSNKLRAAAIAKELNRSDYSIIVFQEAFDKNARNIIREVLHENFPFFYGPVNNSSWYSTQTSSGLWIASRIPLNEIHSIRFDIASGFDRFANKGAILLEGEWHKQAFQLVATHIQSDDYGWEIREQQIREIHNKLLLPFSREGIPQIICGDFNTDHAETEHYNKMLTVMGAEDGNLTGMEKYSFSSDDNEITKGLNEKPRLIDYILLRNSHAIESISRKIAVIKNNWGLNHRSLSDHNAIEATIAFSM
;
A
#
# COMPACT_ATOMS: atom_id res chain seq x y z
N MET A 1 -31.18 28.97 -70.10
CA MET A 1 -32.10 28.97 -68.91
C MET A 1 -32.42 27.53 -68.57
N ARG A 2 -31.78 26.95 -67.56
CA ARG A 2 -32.07 25.62 -67.02
C ARG A 2 -32.35 25.76 -65.53
N LYS A 3 -33.62 25.50 -65.14
CA LYS A 3 -34.09 25.49 -63.76
C LYS A 3 -33.59 24.15 -63.11
N LYS A 4 -32.88 24.23 -62.00
CA LYS A 4 -32.58 23.10 -61.15
C LYS A 4 -33.63 22.99 -60.06
N PHE A 5 -34.32 21.86 -60.04
CA PHE A 5 -35.23 21.46 -58.97
C PHE A 5 -34.40 20.93 -57.78
N PHE A 6 -34.68 21.47 -56.59
CA PHE A 6 -34.20 20.94 -55.33
C PHE A 6 -35.28 19.98 -54.76
N PHE A 7 -34.93 18.74 -54.62
CA PHE A 7 -35.75 17.77 -53.89
C PHE A 7 -35.37 17.86 -52.41
N PHE A 8 -36.29 18.24 -51.56
CA PHE A 8 -36.20 18.11 -50.10
C PHE A 8 -36.68 16.69 -49.73
N ALA A 9 -35.78 15.83 -49.30
CA ALA A 9 -36.12 14.56 -48.69
C ALA A 9 -36.30 14.80 -47.18
N LEU A 10 -37.53 14.63 -46.73
CA LEU A 10 -37.93 14.68 -45.31
C LEU A 10 -37.66 13.30 -44.69
N CYS A 11 -36.55 13.17 -43.98
CA CYS A 11 -36.28 11.97 -43.17
C CYS A 11 -37.04 12.10 -41.85
N LEU A 12 -38.16 11.34 -41.72
CA LEU A 12 -38.82 11.08 -40.46
C LEU A 12 -37.93 10.15 -39.63
N ALA A 13 -37.26 10.70 -38.64
CA ALA A 13 -36.58 9.90 -37.59
C ALA A 13 -37.63 9.38 -36.60
N GLN A 14 -38.00 8.11 -36.75
CA GLN A 14 -38.72 7.39 -35.71
C GLN A 14 -37.77 7.13 -34.55
N SER A 15 -37.95 7.86 -33.47
CA SER A 15 -37.28 7.62 -32.19
C SER A 15 -37.84 6.34 -31.57
N LEU A 16 -37.10 5.23 -31.76
CA LEU A 16 -37.31 4.02 -30.98
C LEU A 16 -36.78 4.30 -29.54
N LEU A 17 -37.71 4.58 -28.64
CA LEU A 17 -37.52 4.57 -27.21
C LEU A 17 -37.26 3.13 -26.79
N PHE A 18 -35.98 2.71 -26.73
CA PHE A 18 -35.61 1.55 -25.96
C PHE A 18 -35.71 1.92 -24.47
N PRO A 19 -36.46 1.17 -23.64
CA PRO A 19 -36.43 1.37 -22.22
C PRO A 19 -34.99 0.98 -21.75
N LEU A 20 -34.23 1.96 -21.27
CA LEU A 20 -33.03 1.72 -20.50
C LEU A 20 -33.47 0.90 -19.27
N HIS A 21 -33.27 -0.41 -19.36
CA HIS A 21 -33.29 -1.26 -18.20
C HIS A 21 -32.07 -0.81 -17.34
N VAL A 22 -32.30 0.14 -16.46
CA VAL A 22 -31.43 0.36 -15.32
C VAL A 22 -31.60 -0.88 -14.46
N SER A 23 -30.77 -1.90 -14.72
CA SER A 23 -30.59 -2.97 -13.77
C SER A 23 -30.08 -2.27 -12.52
N SER A 24 -30.95 -2.18 -11.51
CA SER A 24 -30.56 -1.84 -10.15
C SER A 24 -29.44 -2.82 -9.80
N ILE A 25 -28.20 -2.36 -9.85
CA ILE A 25 -27.09 -3.03 -9.21
C ILE A 25 -27.52 -3.08 -7.75
N ARG A 26 -28.00 -4.27 -7.33
CA ARG A 26 -28.17 -4.53 -5.90
C ARG A 26 -26.80 -4.21 -5.30
N PRO A 27 -26.72 -3.41 -4.23
CA PRO A 27 -25.46 -3.28 -3.52
C PRO A 27 -25.04 -4.72 -3.23
N SER A 28 -23.94 -5.16 -3.86
CA SER A 28 -23.28 -6.41 -3.54
C SER A 28 -23.21 -6.44 -2.03
N GLN A 29 -23.64 -7.54 -1.42
CA GLN A 29 -23.45 -7.74 0.01
C GLN A 29 -22.01 -7.37 0.32
N PHE A 30 -21.82 -6.16 0.89
CA PHE A 30 -20.51 -5.75 1.38
C PHE A 30 -20.13 -6.85 2.34
N CYS A 31 -19.07 -7.59 2.01
CA CYS A 31 -18.50 -8.54 2.93
C CYS A 31 -17.99 -7.70 4.10
N TYR A 32 -18.84 -7.53 5.11
CA TYR A 32 -18.35 -7.18 6.45
C TYR A 32 -17.29 -8.22 6.79
N PRO A 33 -16.24 -7.84 7.53
CA PRO A 33 -15.27 -8.81 8.00
C PRO A 33 -16.07 -10.01 8.54
N PRO A 34 -15.64 -11.25 8.27
CA PRO A 34 -16.31 -12.41 8.82
C PRO A 34 -16.56 -12.12 10.29
N ALA A 35 -17.81 -12.31 10.76
CA ALA A 35 -18.22 -11.97 12.14
C ALA A 35 -17.32 -12.60 13.22
N ASP A 36 -16.53 -13.58 12.82
CA ASP A 36 -15.60 -14.34 13.65
C ASP A 36 -14.24 -13.66 13.85
N LEU A 37 -13.86 -12.68 13.01
CA LEU A 37 -12.58 -11.97 13.15
C LEU A 37 -12.74 -10.80 14.12
N LYS A 38 -12.27 -11.01 15.36
CA LYS A 38 -12.30 -9.96 16.40
C LYS A 38 -11.21 -8.89 16.19
N GLU A 39 -10.13 -9.22 15.50
CA GLU A 39 -8.93 -8.42 15.38
C GLU A 39 -8.73 -7.95 13.94
N LEU A 40 -8.29 -6.71 13.79
CA LEU A 40 -7.85 -6.15 12.51
C LEU A 40 -6.42 -6.61 12.22
N LYS A 41 -6.21 -7.34 11.12
CA LYS A 41 -4.88 -7.80 10.70
C LYS A 41 -4.39 -7.00 9.50
N ILE A 42 -3.24 -6.36 9.66
CA ILE A 42 -2.62 -5.52 8.63
C ILE A 42 -1.26 -6.11 8.26
N LEU A 43 -0.99 -6.23 6.97
CA LEU A 43 0.33 -6.52 6.41
C LEU A 43 0.86 -5.28 5.71
N SER A 44 2.10 -4.89 5.98
CA SER A 44 2.85 -3.90 5.21
C SER A 44 4.06 -4.57 4.57
N TRP A 45 4.20 -4.45 3.25
CA TRP A 45 5.24 -5.18 2.52
C TRP A 45 5.76 -4.41 1.31
N ASN A 46 7.03 -4.07 1.34
CA ASN A 46 7.77 -3.67 0.15
C ASN A 46 7.97 -4.92 -0.73
N ILE A 47 7.37 -4.95 -1.93
CA ILE A 47 7.35 -6.13 -2.81
C ILE A 47 8.38 -6.08 -3.95
N TYR A 48 9.18 -5.03 -4.00
CA TYR A 48 10.28 -4.87 -4.97
C TYR A 48 9.85 -5.15 -6.43
N MET A 49 8.76 -4.52 -6.88
CA MET A 49 8.27 -4.61 -8.26
C MET A 49 8.69 -3.37 -9.06
N LEU A 50 10.00 -3.17 -9.19
CA LEU A 50 10.58 -2.03 -9.90
C LEU A 50 10.21 -2.08 -11.39
N PRO A 51 10.00 -0.90 -12.03
CA PRO A 51 9.70 -0.85 -13.45
C PRO A 51 10.93 -1.27 -14.28
N HIS A 52 10.68 -1.95 -15.40
CA HIS A 52 11.69 -2.32 -16.41
C HIS A 52 12.83 -3.25 -15.94
N LEU A 53 12.80 -3.80 -14.74
CA LEU A 53 13.80 -4.76 -14.25
C LEU A 53 13.33 -6.23 -14.32
N ASP A 54 12.35 -6.52 -15.15
CA ASP A 54 11.72 -7.85 -15.26
C ASP A 54 12.72 -8.98 -15.61
N PHE A 55 13.83 -8.65 -16.28
CA PHE A 55 14.83 -9.66 -16.70
C PHE A 55 15.58 -10.33 -15.56
N LYS A 56 15.82 -9.62 -14.44
CA LYS A 56 16.54 -10.16 -13.28
C LYS A 56 15.61 -10.66 -12.18
N ASN A 57 14.50 -9.98 -11.96
CA ASN A 57 13.65 -10.18 -10.79
C ASN A 57 12.35 -10.91 -11.10
N SER A 58 12.08 -11.20 -12.37
CA SER A 58 10.89 -11.94 -12.82
C SER A 58 9.59 -11.46 -12.14
N ASN A 59 9.32 -10.15 -12.22
CA ASN A 59 8.20 -9.50 -11.54
C ASN A 59 6.88 -10.26 -11.69
N LYS A 60 6.57 -10.77 -12.89
CA LYS A 60 5.33 -11.50 -13.13
C LYS A 60 5.25 -12.82 -12.38
N LEU A 61 6.36 -13.56 -12.31
CA LEU A 61 6.42 -14.84 -11.59
C LEU A 61 6.33 -14.62 -10.08
N ARG A 62 7.06 -13.63 -9.55
CA ARG A 62 6.96 -13.24 -8.15
C ARG A 62 5.57 -12.72 -7.80
N ALA A 63 4.96 -11.89 -8.67
CA ALA A 63 3.60 -11.39 -8.48
C ALA A 63 2.57 -12.52 -8.37
N ALA A 64 2.66 -13.54 -9.22
CA ALA A 64 1.77 -14.71 -9.15
C ALA A 64 1.98 -15.50 -7.85
N ALA A 65 3.23 -15.66 -7.41
CA ALA A 65 3.54 -16.34 -6.15
C ALA A 65 3.08 -15.52 -4.93
N ILE A 66 3.31 -14.20 -4.91
CA ILE A 66 2.81 -13.28 -3.88
C ILE A 66 1.28 -13.37 -3.80
N ALA A 67 0.60 -13.26 -4.93
CA ALA A 67 -0.85 -13.33 -4.98
C ALA A 67 -1.40 -14.63 -4.40
N LYS A 68 -0.75 -15.76 -4.71
CA LYS A 68 -1.13 -17.08 -4.20
C LYS A 68 -1.00 -17.16 -2.68
N GLU A 69 0.06 -16.64 -2.09
CA GLU A 69 0.27 -16.63 -0.65
C GLU A 69 -0.73 -15.70 0.04
N LEU A 70 -0.89 -14.48 -0.46
CA LEU A 70 -1.79 -13.49 0.13
C LEU A 70 -3.26 -13.87 0.01
N ASN A 71 -3.66 -14.57 -1.06
CA ASN A 71 -5.04 -15.03 -1.23
C ASN A 71 -5.48 -16.08 -0.18
N ARG A 72 -4.51 -16.75 0.45
CA ARG A 72 -4.75 -17.74 1.52
C ARG A 72 -4.61 -17.17 2.92
N SER A 73 -4.20 -15.91 3.01
CA SER A 73 -3.99 -15.23 4.28
C SER A 73 -5.32 -14.76 4.88
N ASP A 74 -5.28 -14.41 6.17
CA ASP A 74 -6.38 -13.82 6.92
C ASP A 74 -6.21 -12.32 7.16
N TYR A 75 -5.30 -11.66 6.44
CA TYR A 75 -5.13 -10.21 6.53
C TYR A 75 -6.40 -9.47 6.10
N SER A 76 -6.73 -8.43 6.84
CA SER A 76 -7.85 -7.54 6.53
C SER A 76 -7.44 -6.45 5.53
N ILE A 77 -6.20 -5.96 5.65
CA ILE A 77 -5.62 -4.91 4.81
C ILE A 77 -4.17 -5.28 4.49
N ILE A 78 -3.79 -5.09 3.24
CA ILE A 78 -2.41 -5.27 2.76
C ILE A 78 -1.95 -3.97 2.14
N VAL A 79 -0.84 -3.43 2.62
CA VAL A 79 -0.19 -2.22 2.13
C VAL A 79 1.09 -2.61 1.41
N PHE A 80 1.16 -2.32 0.14
CA PHE A 80 2.32 -2.59 -0.69
C PHE A 80 3.14 -1.33 -0.92
N GLN A 81 4.47 -1.44 -0.78
CA GLN A 81 5.43 -0.48 -1.29
C GLN A 81 6.13 -1.07 -2.52
N GLU A 82 6.71 -0.21 -3.34
CA GLU A 82 7.36 -0.56 -4.62
C GLU A 82 6.50 -1.37 -5.59
N ALA A 83 5.19 -1.26 -5.50
CA ALA A 83 4.27 -1.85 -6.46
C ALA A 83 4.23 -1.03 -7.77
N PHE A 84 5.39 -0.75 -8.37
CA PHE A 84 5.50 0.11 -9.56
C PHE A 84 5.03 -0.57 -10.83
N ASP A 85 5.30 -1.87 -11.00
CA ASP A 85 4.98 -2.62 -12.22
C ASP A 85 3.46 -2.84 -12.33
N LYS A 86 2.85 -2.23 -13.36
CA LYS A 86 1.41 -2.36 -13.64
C LYS A 86 0.98 -3.80 -13.92
N ASN A 87 1.82 -4.58 -14.60
CA ASN A 87 1.48 -5.97 -14.93
C ASN A 87 1.50 -6.82 -13.67
N ALA A 88 2.49 -6.61 -12.79
CA ALA A 88 2.55 -7.28 -11.49
C ALA A 88 1.31 -6.95 -10.65
N ARG A 89 0.91 -5.66 -10.54
CA ARG A 89 -0.34 -5.27 -9.83
C ARG A 89 -1.58 -5.92 -10.44
N ASN A 90 -1.67 -6.01 -11.76
CA ASN A 90 -2.81 -6.65 -12.41
C ASN A 90 -2.89 -8.15 -12.08
N ILE A 91 -1.77 -8.87 -12.11
CA ILE A 91 -1.70 -10.29 -11.73
C ILE A 91 -2.14 -10.47 -10.26
N ILE A 92 -1.62 -9.64 -9.36
CA ILE A 92 -2.00 -9.71 -7.94
C ILE A 92 -3.48 -9.40 -7.76
N ARG A 93 -4.00 -8.35 -8.39
CA ARG A 93 -5.41 -7.95 -8.31
C ARG A 93 -6.33 -9.04 -8.82
N GLU A 94 -6.01 -9.66 -9.95
CA GLU A 94 -6.83 -10.72 -10.56
C GLU A 94 -7.01 -11.91 -9.62
N VAL A 95 -6.01 -12.26 -8.84
CA VAL A 95 -6.08 -13.36 -7.88
C VAL A 95 -6.76 -12.93 -6.57
N LEU A 96 -6.50 -11.69 -6.11
CA LEU A 96 -6.97 -11.24 -4.81
C LEU A 96 -8.40 -10.68 -4.80
N HIS A 97 -8.97 -10.29 -5.96
CA HIS A 97 -10.18 -9.44 -6.02
C HIS A 97 -11.42 -10.06 -5.34
N GLU A 98 -11.53 -11.38 -5.25
CA GLU A 98 -12.64 -12.04 -4.57
C GLU A 98 -12.55 -11.89 -3.04
N ASN A 99 -11.34 -11.98 -2.48
CA ASN A 99 -11.08 -11.88 -1.05
C ASN A 99 -10.78 -10.45 -0.61
N PHE A 100 -10.23 -9.63 -1.51
CA PHE A 100 -9.88 -8.23 -1.30
C PHE A 100 -10.56 -7.38 -2.38
N PRO A 101 -11.86 -7.09 -2.27
CA PRO A 101 -12.61 -6.41 -3.33
C PRO A 101 -12.22 -4.92 -3.49
N PHE A 102 -11.53 -4.33 -2.51
CA PHE A 102 -11.19 -2.92 -2.50
C PHE A 102 -9.71 -2.70 -2.74
N PHE A 103 -9.39 -1.85 -3.73
CA PHE A 103 -8.01 -1.48 -4.06
C PHE A 103 -7.87 0.03 -4.15
N TYR A 104 -6.82 0.56 -3.50
CA TYR A 104 -6.52 1.99 -3.46
C TYR A 104 -5.13 2.25 -4.04
N GLY A 105 -5.01 3.29 -4.86
CA GLY A 105 -3.76 3.60 -5.55
C GLY A 105 -3.62 2.89 -6.92
N PRO A 106 -2.43 2.91 -7.54
CA PRO A 106 -1.20 3.47 -6.97
C PRO A 106 -1.30 4.98 -6.76
N VAL A 107 -0.81 5.42 -5.60
CA VAL A 107 -0.87 6.82 -5.18
C VAL A 107 0.08 7.67 -6.02
N ASN A 108 -0.26 8.94 -6.23
CA ASN A 108 0.56 9.91 -6.98
C ASN A 108 0.93 9.42 -8.39
N ASN A 109 -0.07 9.00 -9.15
CA ASN A 109 0.15 8.56 -10.54
C ASN A 109 0.82 9.66 -11.35
N SER A 110 1.80 9.27 -12.16
CA SER A 110 2.42 10.17 -13.13
C SER A 110 1.51 10.37 -14.36
N SER A 111 1.62 11.55 -14.99
CA SER A 111 1.05 11.75 -16.31
C SER A 111 1.81 10.90 -17.35
N TRP A 112 1.17 10.60 -18.49
CA TRP A 112 1.77 9.79 -19.53
C TRP A 112 3.01 10.45 -20.22
N TYR A 113 3.24 11.75 -19.99
CA TYR A 113 4.44 12.46 -20.46
C TYR A 113 5.57 12.49 -19.43
N SER A 114 5.33 12.02 -18.20
CA SER A 114 6.32 12.10 -17.14
C SER A 114 7.33 10.97 -17.25
N THR A 115 8.59 11.28 -17.00
CA THR A 115 9.64 10.28 -16.77
C THR A 115 9.56 9.65 -15.38
N GLN A 116 8.70 10.21 -14.51
CA GLN A 116 8.48 9.72 -13.17
C GLN A 116 7.42 8.61 -13.16
N THR A 117 7.56 7.67 -12.22
CA THR A 117 6.56 6.64 -11.94
C THR A 117 5.57 7.10 -10.87
N SER A 118 4.55 6.31 -10.54
CA SER A 118 3.74 6.51 -9.34
C SER A 118 4.58 6.42 -8.07
N SER A 119 3.96 6.59 -6.90
CA SER A 119 4.64 6.39 -5.61
C SER A 119 5.02 4.93 -5.33
N GLY A 120 4.47 3.96 -6.07
CA GLY A 120 4.57 2.54 -5.74
C GLY A 120 3.70 2.10 -4.56
N LEU A 121 2.99 3.03 -3.89
CA LEU A 121 2.04 2.71 -2.82
C LEU A 121 0.75 2.18 -3.40
N TRP A 122 0.34 1.00 -2.96
CA TRP A 122 -0.87 0.33 -3.39
C TRP A 122 -1.45 -0.49 -2.25
N ILE A 123 -2.76 -0.46 -2.07
CA ILE A 123 -3.43 -1.09 -0.95
C ILE A 123 -4.51 -2.04 -1.46
N ALA A 124 -4.57 -3.25 -0.89
CA ALA A 124 -5.67 -4.19 -1.06
C ALA A 124 -6.39 -4.37 0.29
N SER A 125 -7.72 -4.35 0.29
CA SER A 125 -8.51 -4.41 1.52
C SER A 125 -9.73 -5.32 1.36
N ARG A 126 -10.05 -6.06 2.42
CA ARG A 126 -11.31 -6.81 2.56
C ARG A 126 -12.48 -5.93 2.95
N ILE A 127 -12.19 -4.80 3.59
CA ILE A 127 -13.18 -3.84 4.05
C ILE A 127 -13.11 -2.56 3.22
N PRO A 128 -14.22 -1.84 3.05
CA PRO A 128 -14.19 -0.55 2.39
C PRO A 128 -13.42 0.47 3.21
N LEU A 129 -12.57 1.26 2.56
CA LEU A 129 -11.87 2.40 3.14
C LEU A 129 -12.23 3.65 2.33
N ASN A 130 -12.16 4.82 2.96
CA ASN A 130 -12.35 6.09 2.30
C ASN A 130 -11.00 6.80 2.19
N GLU A 131 -10.59 7.19 0.99
CA GLU A 131 -9.42 8.04 0.81
C GLU A 131 -9.77 9.45 1.29
N ILE A 132 -9.05 9.91 2.32
CA ILE A 132 -9.24 11.20 2.93
C ILE A 132 -8.32 12.23 2.29
N HIS A 133 -7.03 11.90 2.18
CA HIS A 133 -6.03 12.75 1.57
C HIS A 133 -4.78 11.98 1.17
N SER A 134 -4.08 12.47 0.16
CA SER A 134 -2.76 11.96 -0.21
C SER A 134 -1.80 13.11 -0.46
N ILE A 135 -0.53 12.90 -0.19
CA ILE A 135 0.54 13.85 -0.42
C ILE A 135 1.63 13.24 -1.29
N ARG A 136 2.25 14.08 -2.09
CA ARG A 136 3.55 13.80 -2.71
C ARG A 136 4.60 14.57 -1.92
N PHE A 137 5.75 13.95 -1.65
CA PHE A 137 6.85 14.62 -0.97
C PHE A 137 7.45 15.72 -1.82
N ASP A 138 7.78 16.85 -1.19
CA ASP A 138 8.32 18.02 -1.86
C ASP A 138 9.76 17.79 -2.32
N ILE A 139 10.52 16.96 -1.60
CA ILE A 139 11.90 16.63 -1.94
C ILE A 139 12.17 15.13 -1.99
N ALA A 140 13.08 14.76 -2.89
CA ALA A 140 13.66 13.43 -3.02
C ALA A 140 15.06 13.52 -3.61
N SER A 141 15.91 12.53 -3.36
CA SER A 141 17.26 12.43 -3.93
C SER A 141 17.48 11.13 -4.70
N GLY A 142 18.62 10.98 -5.32
CA GLY A 142 19.02 9.77 -5.99
C GLY A 142 17.99 9.24 -6.98
N PHE A 143 17.76 7.95 -6.96
CA PHE A 143 16.76 7.29 -7.80
C PHE A 143 15.31 7.61 -7.39
N ASP A 144 15.08 7.97 -6.13
CA ASP A 144 13.72 8.31 -5.65
C ASP A 144 13.11 9.54 -6.33
N ARG A 145 13.94 10.40 -6.96
CA ARG A 145 13.45 11.52 -7.79
C ARG A 145 12.62 11.07 -9.00
N PHE A 146 12.77 9.82 -9.42
CA PHE A 146 11.99 9.23 -10.53
C PHE A 146 10.70 8.58 -10.06
N ALA A 147 10.45 8.51 -8.75
CA ALA A 147 9.22 8.04 -8.15
C ALA A 147 8.48 9.21 -7.48
N ASN A 148 7.16 9.25 -7.63
CA ASN A 148 6.33 10.24 -6.96
C ASN A 148 6.02 9.80 -5.52
N LYS A 149 7.08 9.46 -4.73
CA LYS A 149 6.91 9.00 -3.35
C LYS A 149 6.09 9.98 -2.52
N GLY A 150 5.41 9.48 -1.51
CA GLY A 150 4.52 10.25 -0.66
C GLY A 150 3.81 9.38 0.35
N ALA A 151 2.65 9.84 0.80
CA ALA A 151 1.81 9.10 1.74
C ALA A 151 0.33 9.27 1.41
N ILE A 152 -0.50 8.33 1.86
CA ILE A 152 -1.95 8.36 1.74
C ILE A 152 -2.57 8.13 3.11
N LEU A 153 -3.63 8.87 3.41
CA LEU A 153 -4.50 8.69 4.56
C LEU A 153 -5.82 8.10 4.10
N LEU A 154 -6.14 6.94 4.61
CA LEU A 154 -7.41 6.25 4.43
C LEU A 154 -8.15 6.18 5.78
N GLU A 155 -9.46 6.12 5.74
CA GLU A 155 -10.30 5.90 6.92
C GLU A 155 -11.18 4.67 6.72
N GLY A 156 -11.25 3.84 7.74
CA GLY A 156 -12.07 2.65 7.76
C GLY A 156 -12.79 2.46 9.09
N GLU A 157 -13.60 1.41 9.13
CA GLU A 157 -14.32 1.00 10.31
C GLU A 157 -14.11 -0.50 10.55
N TRP A 158 -13.77 -0.88 11.78
CA TRP A 158 -13.67 -2.26 12.24
C TRP A 158 -14.57 -2.48 13.41
N HIS A 159 -15.63 -3.30 13.27
CA HIS A 159 -16.64 -3.55 14.29
C HIS A 159 -17.22 -2.25 14.92
N LYS A 160 -17.55 -1.26 14.08
CA LYS A 160 -18.05 0.08 14.46
C LYS A 160 -17.01 0.99 15.11
N GLN A 161 -15.76 0.57 15.21
CA GLN A 161 -14.67 1.42 15.66
C GLN A 161 -13.98 2.03 14.43
N ALA A 162 -14.06 3.34 14.32
CA ALA A 162 -13.36 4.07 13.27
C ALA A 162 -11.85 4.04 13.51
N PHE A 163 -11.07 3.93 12.43
CA PHE A 163 -9.61 4.06 12.47
C PHE A 163 -9.12 4.77 11.21
N GLN A 164 -7.93 5.32 11.28
CA GLN A 164 -7.22 5.89 10.15
C GLN A 164 -5.98 5.05 9.84
N LEU A 165 -5.73 4.81 8.55
CA LEU A 165 -4.56 4.12 8.04
C LEU A 165 -3.74 5.11 7.22
N VAL A 166 -2.50 5.35 7.62
CA VAL A 166 -1.52 6.12 6.84
C VAL A 166 -0.49 5.16 6.27
N ALA A 167 -0.39 5.12 4.94
CA ALA A 167 0.59 4.31 4.25
C ALA A 167 1.64 5.20 3.60
N THR A 168 2.91 4.81 3.69
CA THR A 168 4.03 5.56 3.13
C THR A 168 5.17 4.68 2.64
N HIS A 169 6.05 5.26 1.82
CA HIS A 169 7.39 4.78 1.52
C HIS A 169 8.28 6.01 1.36
N ILE A 170 9.21 6.23 2.29
CA ILE A 170 10.06 7.41 2.31
C ILE A 170 11.41 7.19 1.60
N GLN A 171 12.28 8.18 1.60
CA GLN A 171 13.57 8.18 0.91
C GLN A 171 14.42 6.96 1.25
N SER A 172 14.93 6.26 0.23
CA SER A 172 15.67 4.99 0.34
C SER A 172 17.19 5.13 0.50
N ASP A 173 17.77 6.29 0.21
CA ASP A 173 19.21 6.49 0.21
C ASP A 173 19.81 6.46 1.62
N ASP A 174 20.93 5.76 1.83
CA ASP A 174 21.59 5.62 3.14
C ASP A 174 22.00 6.95 3.75
N TYR A 175 22.38 7.93 2.94
CA TYR A 175 22.71 9.28 3.39
C TYR A 175 21.52 10.25 3.38
N GLY A 176 20.32 9.74 3.27
CA GLY A 176 19.10 10.53 3.08
C GLY A 176 18.39 10.94 4.37
N TRP A 177 19.03 10.93 5.57
CA TRP A 177 18.33 11.21 6.83
C TRP A 177 17.62 12.56 6.83
N GLU A 178 18.28 13.63 6.40
CA GLU A 178 17.69 14.98 6.36
C GLU A 178 16.44 15.01 5.46
N ILE A 179 16.46 14.26 4.36
CA ILE A 179 15.32 14.14 3.45
C ILE A 179 14.24 13.30 4.12
N ARG A 180 14.59 12.16 4.76
CA ARG A 180 13.63 11.35 5.50
C ARG A 180 12.97 12.14 6.63
N GLU A 181 13.73 12.89 7.42
CA GLU A 181 13.18 13.74 8.48
C GLU A 181 12.21 14.77 7.92
N GLN A 182 12.53 15.41 6.80
CA GLN A 182 11.61 16.35 6.15
C GLN A 182 10.33 15.64 5.67
N GLN A 183 10.44 14.49 5.02
CA GLN A 183 9.29 13.71 4.57
C GLN A 183 8.41 13.23 5.75
N ILE A 184 9.03 12.84 6.86
CA ILE A 184 8.34 12.50 8.11
C ILE A 184 7.57 13.70 8.66
N ARG A 185 8.17 14.90 8.64
CA ARG A 185 7.49 16.15 9.01
C ARG A 185 6.34 16.49 8.06
N GLU A 186 6.48 16.20 6.77
CA GLU A 186 5.39 16.38 5.82
C GLU A 186 4.21 15.44 6.14
N ILE A 187 4.46 14.17 6.42
CA ILE A 187 3.42 13.24 6.84
C ILE A 187 2.72 13.77 8.10
N HIS A 188 3.49 14.17 9.12
CA HIS A 188 2.91 14.70 10.35
C HIS A 188 2.07 15.95 10.11
N ASN A 189 2.62 16.95 9.40
CA ASN A 189 1.99 18.26 9.27
C ASN A 189 0.85 18.29 8.24
N LYS A 190 0.91 17.43 7.20
CA LYS A 190 -0.06 17.42 6.10
C LYS A 190 -1.12 16.31 6.24
N LEU A 191 -0.85 15.24 7.00
CA LEU A 191 -1.79 14.11 7.16
C LEU A 191 -2.15 13.85 8.62
N LEU A 192 -1.16 13.60 9.51
CA LEU A 192 -1.46 13.12 10.86
C LEU A 192 -2.16 14.18 11.70
N LEU A 193 -1.59 15.39 11.77
CA LEU A 193 -2.11 16.47 12.61
C LEU A 193 -3.43 17.04 12.10
N PRO A 194 -3.58 17.41 10.82
CA PRO A 194 -4.81 18.05 10.32
C PRO A 194 -6.04 17.15 10.37
N PHE A 195 -5.84 15.83 10.24
CA PHE A 195 -6.93 14.85 10.21
C PHE A 195 -7.06 14.05 11.53
N SER A 196 -6.27 14.41 12.55
CA SER A 196 -6.39 13.81 13.87
C SER A 196 -7.75 14.09 14.48
N ARG A 197 -8.40 13.05 15.00
CA ARG A 197 -9.67 13.16 15.72
C ARG A 197 -9.59 12.41 17.05
N GLU A 198 -10.24 12.96 18.05
CA GLU A 198 -10.29 12.33 19.37
C GLU A 198 -10.96 10.93 19.27
N GLY A 199 -10.39 9.96 19.96
CA GLY A 199 -10.89 8.58 19.97
C GLY A 199 -10.66 7.78 18.69
N ILE A 200 -10.08 8.36 17.64
CA ILE A 200 -9.78 7.65 16.39
C ILE A 200 -8.27 7.39 16.30
N PRO A 201 -7.84 6.13 16.40
CA PRO A 201 -6.43 5.79 16.27
C PRO A 201 -5.94 5.96 14.82
N GLN A 202 -4.69 6.40 14.69
CA GLN A 202 -3.98 6.46 13.42
C GLN A 202 -2.94 5.34 13.39
N ILE A 203 -3.11 4.41 12.46
CA ILE A 203 -2.19 3.31 12.18
C ILE A 203 -1.30 3.76 11.03
N ILE A 204 0.00 3.83 11.26
CA ILE A 204 0.97 4.36 10.30
C ILE A 204 1.88 3.22 9.87
N CYS A 205 1.89 2.86 8.60
CA CYS A 205 2.67 1.72 8.13
C CYS A 205 3.40 2.01 6.82
N GLY A 206 4.52 1.33 6.62
CA GLY A 206 5.31 1.42 5.41
C GLY A 206 6.78 1.09 5.62
N ASP A 207 7.52 1.32 4.54
CA ASP A 207 8.98 1.32 4.53
C ASP A 207 9.48 2.74 4.84
N PHE A 208 10.08 2.89 6.01
CA PHE A 208 10.61 4.16 6.49
C PHE A 208 12.12 4.32 6.22
N ASN A 209 12.77 3.32 5.65
CA ASN A 209 14.20 3.36 5.36
C ASN A 209 15.06 3.92 6.54
N THR A 210 14.54 3.82 7.76
CA THR A 210 15.17 4.28 9.00
C THR A 210 15.40 3.08 9.88
N ASP A 211 16.66 2.69 10.07
CA ASP A 211 16.99 1.49 10.82
C ASP A 211 16.72 1.70 12.31
N HIS A 212 16.03 0.73 12.93
CA HIS A 212 15.83 0.68 14.38
C HIS A 212 17.15 0.75 15.18
N ALA A 213 18.23 0.21 14.62
CA ALA A 213 19.54 0.25 15.24
C ALA A 213 20.18 1.66 15.25
N GLU A 214 19.75 2.54 14.35
CA GLU A 214 20.09 3.96 14.33
C GLU A 214 19.22 4.72 15.33
N THR A 215 19.46 4.50 16.62
CA THR A 215 18.57 4.91 17.72
C THR A 215 18.19 6.40 17.69
N GLU A 216 19.12 7.28 17.29
CA GLU A 216 18.84 8.71 17.21
C GLU A 216 17.80 9.03 16.13
N HIS A 217 17.98 8.54 14.91
CA HIS A 217 17.08 8.73 13.79
C HIS A 217 15.73 8.07 14.06
N TYR A 218 15.76 6.84 14.56
CA TYR A 218 14.55 6.10 14.91
C TYR A 218 13.71 6.83 15.97
N ASN A 219 14.32 7.26 17.09
CA ASN A 219 13.61 8.01 18.14
C ASN A 219 13.10 9.37 17.63
N LYS A 220 13.85 10.02 16.76
CA LYS A 220 13.43 11.27 16.12
C LYS A 220 12.20 11.05 15.23
N MET A 221 12.19 9.99 14.45
CA MET A 221 11.04 9.59 13.63
C MET A 221 9.78 9.43 14.48
N LEU A 222 9.83 8.64 15.55
CA LEU A 222 8.70 8.44 16.46
C LEU A 222 8.24 9.75 17.08
N THR A 223 9.17 10.55 17.59
CA THR A 223 8.87 11.84 18.22
C THR A 223 8.19 12.81 17.28
N VAL A 224 8.70 12.95 16.04
CA VAL A 224 8.13 13.88 15.04
C VAL A 224 6.70 13.45 14.67
N MET A 225 6.47 12.15 14.47
CA MET A 225 5.13 11.65 14.17
C MET A 225 4.20 11.63 15.36
N GLY A 226 4.71 11.76 16.60
CA GLY A 226 3.93 11.55 17.82
C GLY A 226 3.37 10.14 17.86
N ALA A 227 4.14 9.16 17.39
CA ALA A 227 3.73 7.78 17.24
C ALA A 227 4.51 6.86 18.18
N GLU A 228 3.89 5.73 18.47
CA GLU A 228 4.45 4.67 19.30
C GLU A 228 4.73 3.44 18.45
N ASP A 229 5.86 2.81 18.68
CA ASP A 229 6.16 1.48 18.21
C ASP A 229 6.02 0.49 19.36
N GLY A 230 6.00 -0.79 19.06
CA GLY A 230 5.93 -1.84 20.07
C GLY A 230 6.96 -2.92 19.77
N ASN A 231 7.13 -3.80 20.73
CA ASN A 231 8.04 -4.93 20.58
C ASN A 231 7.58 -5.87 19.46
N LEU A 232 8.52 -6.33 18.67
CA LEU A 232 8.30 -7.41 17.72
C LEU A 232 8.19 -8.73 18.47
N THR A 233 7.16 -9.51 18.17
CA THR A 233 7.03 -10.91 18.57
C THR A 233 7.66 -11.81 17.53
N GLY A 234 7.89 -13.08 17.86
CA GLY A 234 8.49 -14.04 16.92
C GLY A 234 10.03 -14.02 16.91
N MET A 235 10.61 -14.86 16.07
CA MET A 235 12.08 -15.05 15.99
C MET A 235 12.75 -14.08 15.02
N GLU A 236 12.09 -13.77 13.90
CA GLU A 236 12.63 -12.83 12.93
C GLU A 236 12.55 -11.38 13.48
N LYS A 237 13.62 -10.62 13.28
CA LYS A 237 13.76 -9.26 13.81
C LYS A 237 14.02 -8.21 12.73
N TYR A 238 14.29 -8.63 11.52
CA TYR A 238 14.72 -7.75 10.44
C TYR A 238 13.76 -7.82 9.26
N SER A 239 13.32 -6.67 8.80
CA SER A 239 12.50 -6.58 7.60
C SER A 239 13.34 -6.57 6.32
N PHE A 240 14.59 -6.14 6.37
CA PHE A 240 15.55 -6.21 5.27
C PHE A 240 16.80 -6.99 5.69
N SER A 241 17.18 -8.01 4.89
CA SER A 241 18.38 -8.79 5.13
C SER A 241 18.88 -9.41 3.84
N SER A 242 20.20 -9.41 3.65
CA SER A 242 20.85 -10.19 2.59
C SER A 242 21.12 -11.64 2.98
N ASP A 243 20.92 -12.00 4.25
CA ASP A 243 21.03 -13.36 4.72
C ASP A 243 19.79 -14.15 4.23
N ASP A 244 19.97 -15.34 3.72
CA ASP A 244 18.89 -16.22 3.24
C ASP A 244 17.87 -15.56 2.28
N ASN A 245 18.33 -14.56 1.49
CA ASN A 245 17.52 -13.91 0.46
C ASN A 245 18.30 -13.85 -0.87
N GLU A 246 17.87 -14.63 -1.85
CA GLU A 246 18.56 -14.73 -3.13
C GLU A 246 18.44 -13.46 -4.00
N ILE A 247 17.48 -12.58 -3.73
CA ILE A 247 17.32 -11.31 -4.45
C ILE A 247 18.41 -10.32 -4.04
N THR A 248 18.75 -10.29 -2.75
CA THR A 248 19.76 -9.42 -2.17
C THR A 248 21.13 -10.09 -2.01
N LYS A 249 21.24 -11.35 -2.39
CA LYS A 249 22.48 -12.12 -2.28
C LYS A 249 23.62 -11.41 -3.01
N GLY A 250 24.69 -11.12 -2.26
CA GLY A 250 25.88 -10.44 -2.78
C GLY A 250 25.91 -8.93 -2.55
N LEU A 251 24.86 -8.32 -1.99
CA LEU A 251 24.89 -6.92 -1.57
C LEU A 251 25.75 -6.73 -0.31
N ASN A 252 25.95 -7.80 0.51
CA ASN A 252 26.68 -7.78 1.78
C ASN A 252 26.17 -6.70 2.76
N GLU A 253 24.87 -6.40 2.69
CA GLU A 253 24.24 -5.46 3.59
C GLU A 253 23.90 -6.11 4.93
N LYS A 254 24.05 -5.33 6.02
CA LYS A 254 23.66 -5.79 7.34
C LYS A 254 22.15 -5.90 7.45
N PRO A 255 21.63 -6.90 8.21
CA PRO A 255 20.21 -6.96 8.51
C PRO A 255 19.72 -5.67 9.19
N ARG A 256 18.56 -5.16 8.76
CA ARG A 256 17.95 -3.91 9.24
C ARG A 256 16.46 -4.09 9.52
N LEU A 257 15.94 -3.39 10.51
CA LEU A 257 14.50 -3.21 10.69
C LEU A 257 14.16 -1.78 10.22
N ILE A 258 13.54 -1.67 9.06
CA ILE A 258 13.23 -0.41 8.38
C ILE A 258 11.76 -0.27 7.98
N ASP A 259 10.98 -1.35 8.10
CA ASP A 259 9.53 -1.36 7.88
C ASP A 259 8.81 -1.39 9.23
N TYR A 260 7.77 -0.56 9.37
CA TYR A 260 7.06 -0.41 10.65
C TYR A 260 5.55 -0.37 10.47
N ILE A 261 4.84 -0.75 11.55
CA ILE A 261 3.43 -0.44 11.78
C ILE A 261 3.35 0.26 13.14
N LEU A 262 3.21 1.57 13.11
CA LEU A 262 3.21 2.46 14.29
C LEU A 262 1.79 2.85 14.66
N LEU A 263 1.57 3.25 15.91
CA LEU A 263 0.29 3.76 16.40
C LEU A 263 0.43 5.20 16.87
N ARG A 264 -0.62 5.98 16.62
CA ARG A 264 -0.83 7.31 17.19
C ARG A 264 -2.27 7.42 17.65
N ASN A 265 -2.54 8.14 18.75
CA ASN A 265 -3.87 8.22 19.37
C ASN A 265 -4.44 6.84 19.73
N SER A 266 -3.64 6.00 20.34
CA SER A 266 -3.91 4.57 20.55
C SER A 266 -4.95 4.25 21.61
N HIS A 267 -5.62 5.23 22.23
CA HIS A 267 -6.56 5.03 23.35
C HIS A 267 -7.72 4.06 23.05
N ALA A 268 -8.13 3.93 21.77
CA ALA A 268 -9.15 2.98 21.35
C ALA A 268 -8.58 1.59 21.01
N ILE A 269 -7.29 1.38 21.16
CA ILE A 269 -6.62 0.10 20.92
C ILE A 269 -6.41 -0.61 22.26
N GLU A 270 -7.01 -1.78 22.41
CA GLU A 270 -6.81 -2.64 23.57
C GLU A 270 -5.44 -3.33 23.54
N SER A 271 -5.08 -3.86 22.38
CA SER A 271 -3.78 -4.53 22.20
C SER A 271 -3.32 -4.49 20.75
N ILE A 272 -2.01 -4.55 20.57
CA ILE A 272 -1.37 -4.72 19.28
C ILE A 272 -0.20 -5.70 19.43
N SER A 273 -0.14 -6.66 18.50
CA SER A 273 0.99 -7.58 18.33
C SER A 273 1.59 -7.37 16.95
N ARG A 274 2.90 -7.26 16.87
CA ARG A 274 3.66 -7.09 15.63
C ARG A 274 4.66 -8.21 15.45
N LYS A 275 4.86 -8.65 14.22
CA LYS A 275 5.96 -9.56 13.88
C LYS A 275 6.44 -9.37 12.44
N ILE A 276 7.65 -9.79 12.18
CA ILE A 276 8.17 -9.90 10.82
C ILE A 276 7.64 -11.21 10.21
N ALA A 277 6.96 -11.09 9.08
CA ALA A 277 6.41 -12.20 8.32
C ALA A 277 7.33 -12.53 7.15
N VAL A 278 8.01 -13.69 7.24
CA VAL A 278 8.86 -14.22 6.17
C VAL A 278 8.00 -14.99 5.18
N ILE A 279 7.60 -14.35 4.09
CA ILE A 279 6.73 -14.94 3.07
C ILE A 279 7.58 -15.41 1.91
N LYS A 280 7.67 -16.73 1.73
CA LYS A 280 8.45 -17.38 0.66
C LYS A 280 7.58 -18.38 -0.10
N ASN A 281 7.74 -18.42 -1.42
CA ASN A 281 7.13 -19.45 -2.27
C ASN A 281 8.01 -19.69 -3.50
N ASN A 282 8.00 -20.88 -4.05
CA ASN A 282 8.72 -21.19 -5.27
C ASN A 282 8.09 -20.41 -6.45
N TRP A 283 8.89 -19.60 -7.13
CA TRP A 283 8.50 -18.87 -8.34
C TRP A 283 9.43 -19.15 -9.54
N GLY A 284 10.46 -19.95 -9.31
CA GLY A 284 11.43 -20.39 -10.32
C GLY A 284 12.32 -21.49 -9.77
N LEU A 285 13.19 -22.03 -10.61
CA LEU A 285 14.17 -23.02 -10.19
C LEU A 285 15.13 -22.40 -9.16
N ASN A 286 15.12 -22.90 -7.93
CA ASN A 286 15.92 -22.39 -6.79
C ASN A 286 15.62 -20.94 -6.38
N HIS A 287 14.44 -20.39 -6.74
CA HIS A 287 14.00 -19.06 -6.34
C HIS A 287 12.80 -19.14 -5.42
N ARG A 288 12.93 -18.62 -4.19
CA ARG A 288 11.89 -18.66 -3.15
C ARG A 288 11.58 -17.31 -2.52
N SER A 289 12.54 -16.37 -2.49
CA SER A 289 12.33 -15.04 -1.94
C SER A 289 11.43 -14.22 -2.87
N LEU A 290 10.33 -13.69 -2.32
CA LEU A 290 9.32 -12.99 -3.10
C LEU A 290 9.59 -11.49 -3.17
N SER A 291 10.42 -10.96 -2.28
CA SER A 291 10.91 -9.58 -2.24
C SER A 291 12.31 -9.58 -1.61
N ASP A 292 13.00 -8.47 -1.73
CA ASP A 292 14.20 -8.14 -0.97
C ASP A 292 13.88 -7.81 0.51
N HIS A 293 12.62 -7.47 0.81
CA HIS A 293 12.09 -7.28 2.16
C HIS A 293 11.27 -8.47 2.63
N ASN A 294 11.32 -8.76 3.94
CA ASN A 294 10.29 -9.44 4.67
C ASN A 294 9.16 -8.45 4.98
N ALA A 295 7.94 -8.95 5.08
CA ALA A 295 6.82 -8.10 5.47
C ALA A 295 6.80 -7.84 6.98
N ILE A 296 6.15 -6.75 7.42
CA ILE A 296 5.72 -6.58 8.81
C ILE A 296 4.21 -6.74 8.90
N GLU A 297 3.74 -7.48 9.88
CA GLU A 297 2.32 -7.62 10.15
C GLU A 297 1.96 -7.13 11.55
N ALA A 298 0.73 -6.66 11.70
CA ALA A 298 0.15 -6.33 12.98
C ALA A 298 -1.23 -6.96 13.13
N THR A 299 -1.51 -7.44 14.33
CA THR A 299 -2.83 -7.87 14.79
C THR A 299 -3.29 -6.89 15.87
N ILE A 300 -4.41 -6.22 15.63
CA ILE A 300 -4.90 -5.10 16.43
C ILE A 300 -6.28 -5.43 16.97
N ALA A 301 -6.44 -5.41 18.31
CA ALA A 301 -7.72 -5.48 18.99
C ALA A 301 -8.15 -4.08 19.43
N PHE A 302 -9.40 -3.72 19.15
CA PHE A 302 -9.98 -2.46 19.59
C PHE A 302 -10.70 -2.64 20.93
N SER A 303 -10.66 -1.61 21.78
CA SER A 303 -11.44 -1.57 23.02
C SER A 303 -12.94 -1.59 22.69
N MET A 304 -13.69 -2.45 23.39
CA MET A 304 -15.15 -2.56 23.23
C MET A 304 -15.90 -1.49 24.02
#